data_06f648cea8c8d88a64fd24948f949b4e
#
_entry.id   06f648cea8c8d88a64fd24948f949b4e
#
_cell.length_a   1.000
_cell.length_b   1.000
_cell.length_c   1.000
_cell.angle_alpha   90.00
_cell.angle_beta   90.00
_cell.angle_gamma   90.00
#
_symmetry.space_group_name_H-M   'P 1'
#
loop_
_entity.id
_entity.type
_entity.pdbx_description
1 polymer ?
#
loop_
_entity_poly.entity_id
_entity_poly.type
_entity_poly.pdbx_seq_one_letter_code
_entity_poly.pdbx_strand_id
1 'polypeptide(L)' 'MKALNSKMQDTNYLRYQAVEMFGKDWDDLTPSQKNELRFQLSQMILNNY' A
#
# COMPACT_ATOMS: atom_id res chain seq x y z
N MET A 1 15.49 -0.06 8.90
CA MET A 1 14.89 -1.35 8.76
C MET A 1 14.39 -1.57 7.37
N LYS A 2 15.10 -2.40 6.67
CA LYS A 2 14.82 -2.64 5.27
C LYS A 2 13.49 -3.36 5.04
N ALA A 3 13.07 -4.15 6.00
CA ALA A 3 11.82 -4.90 5.85
C ALA A 3 10.62 -4.00 5.64
N LEU A 4 10.55 -2.89 6.38
CA LEU A 4 9.45 -1.95 6.24
C LEU A 4 9.48 -1.28 4.87
N ASN A 5 10.65 -0.83 4.45
CA ASN A 5 10.81 -0.17 3.16
C ASN A 5 10.50 -1.13 2.02
N SER A 6 10.91 -2.39 2.18
CA SER A 6 10.65 -3.39 1.16
C SER A 6 9.15 -3.58 0.95
N LYS A 7 8.38 -3.64 2.04
CA LYS A 7 6.94 -3.80 1.93
C LYS A 7 6.29 -2.61 1.24
N MET A 8 6.74 -1.40 1.56
CA MET A 8 6.18 -0.20 0.95
C MET A 8 6.47 -0.14 -0.55
N GLN A 9 7.58 -0.74 -0.98
CA GLN A 9 8.00 -0.72 -2.38
C GLN A 9 7.66 -2.00 -3.13
N ASP A 10 7.15 -3.01 -2.43
CA ASP A 10 6.80 -4.27 -3.06
C ASP A 10 5.51 -4.11 -3.85
N THR A 11 5.62 -4.19 -5.17
CA THR A 11 4.48 -4.03 -6.07
C THR A 11 3.40 -5.07 -5.77
N ASN A 12 3.79 -6.31 -5.50
CA ASN A 12 2.82 -7.36 -5.22
C ASN A 12 2.02 -7.06 -3.95
N TYR A 13 2.69 -6.55 -2.93
CA TYR A 13 2.02 -6.19 -1.69
C TYR A 13 1.05 -5.04 -1.91
N LEU A 14 1.48 -4.04 -2.68
CA LEU A 14 0.62 -2.90 -2.99
C LEU A 14 -0.61 -3.33 -3.79
N ARG A 15 -0.42 -4.23 -4.74
CA ARG A 15 -1.54 -4.72 -5.55
C ARG A 15 -2.53 -5.49 -4.69
N TYR A 16 -2.02 -6.30 -3.79
CA TYR A 16 -2.89 -7.05 -2.88
C TYR A 16 -3.72 -6.10 -2.03
N GLN A 17 -3.08 -5.10 -1.46
CA GLN A 17 -3.77 -4.12 -0.62
C GLN A 17 -4.77 -3.29 -1.44
N ALA A 18 -4.42 -2.98 -2.68
CA ALA A 18 -5.33 -2.23 -3.54
C ALA A 18 -6.62 -3.00 -3.77
N VAL A 19 -6.51 -4.29 -4.03
CA VAL A 19 -7.68 -5.12 -4.22
C VAL A 19 -8.51 -5.20 -2.93
N GLU A 20 -7.84 -5.34 -1.80
CA GLU A 20 -8.54 -5.44 -0.52
C GLU A 20 -9.26 -4.14 -0.16
N MET A 21 -8.64 -3.00 -0.43
CA MET A 21 -9.19 -1.72 0.01
C MET A 21 -10.13 -1.09 -1.01
N PHE A 22 -9.80 -1.21 -2.29
CA PHE A 22 -10.55 -0.52 -3.35
C PHE A 22 -11.23 -1.46 -4.32
N GLY A 23 -10.93 -2.74 -4.25
CA GLY A 23 -11.48 -3.71 -5.19
C GLY A 23 -10.90 -3.58 -6.58
N LYS A 24 -9.74 -2.94 -6.71
CA LYS A 24 -9.08 -2.70 -7.99
C LYS A 24 -7.60 -2.98 -7.87
N ASP A 25 -6.98 -3.32 -9.02
CA ASP A 25 -5.54 -3.48 -9.05
C ASP A 25 -4.86 -2.12 -8.84
N TRP A 26 -3.63 -2.17 -8.34
CA TRP A 26 -2.86 -0.96 -8.09
C TRP A 26 -2.79 -0.06 -9.31
N ASP A 27 -2.56 -0.66 -10.49
CA ASP A 27 -2.42 0.11 -11.72
C ASP A 27 -3.71 0.80 -12.15
N ASP A 28 -4.86 0.34 -11.63
CA ASP A 28 -6.15 0.91 -11.96
C ASP A 28 -6.56 2.03 -11.00
N LEU A 29 -5.77 2.27 -9.98
CA LEU A 29 -6.07 3.31 -9.01
C LEU A 29 -5.70 4.68 -9.55
N THR A 30 -6.49 5.69 -9.17
CA THR A 30 -6.13 7.08 -9.47
C THR A 30 -4.94 7.49 -8.62
N PRO A 31 -4.22 8.56 -9.01
CA PRO A 31 -3.12 9.05 -8.16
C PRO A 31 -3.56 9.35 -6.73
N SER A 32 -4.77 9.85 -6.59
CA SER A 32 -5.32 10.15 -5.27
C SER A 32 -5.50 8.88 -4.45
N GLN A 33 -6.03 7.83 -5.08
CA GLN A 33 -6.22 6.55 -4.41
C GLN A 33 -4.89 5.90 -4.05
N LYS A 34 -3.91 6.03 -4.93
CA LYS A 34 -2.57 5.49 -4.66
C LYS A 34 -1.95 6.16 -3.45
N ASN A 35 -2.09 7.47 -3.35
CA ASN A 35 -1.58 8.20 -2.20
C ASN A 35 -2.29 7.79 -0.92
N GLU A 36 -3.60 7.62 -1.01
CA GLU A 36 -4.39 7.18 0.13
C GLU A 36 -3.92 5.81 0.61
N LEU A 37 -3.72 4.89 -0.33
CA LEU A 37 -3.27 3.55 0.01
C LEU A 37 -1.91 3.58 0.70
N ARG A 38 -0.98 4.34 0.15
CA ARG A 38 0.35 4.45 0.74
C ARG A 38 0.29 5.03 2.14
N PHE A 39 -0.56 6.02 2.33
CA PHE A 39 -0.73 6.63 3.64
C PHE A 39 -1.26 5.61 4.64
N GLN A 40 -2.28 4.85 4.25
CA GLN A 40 -2.86 3.84 5.12
C GLN A 40 -1.84 2.77 5.50
N LEU A 41 -1.07 2.30 4.53
CA LEU A 41 -0.04 1.29 4.80
C LEU A 41 1.03 1.83 5.73
N SER A 42 1.41 3.08 5.53
CA SER A 42 2.40 3.71 6.39
C SER A 42 1.92 3.76 7.84
N GLN A 43 0.65 4.10 8.03
CA GLN A 43 0.07 4.14 9.37
C GLN A 43 0.02 2.75 10.00
N MET A 44 -0.35 1.75 9.23
CA MET A 44 -0.42 0.39 9.73
C MET A 44 0.96 -0.11 10.18
N ILE A 45 1.97 0.16 9.37
CA ILE A 45 3.33 -0.26 9.70
C ILE A 45 3.80 0.42 10.98
N LEU A 46 3.55 1.72 11.10
CA LEU A 46 3.95 2.46 12.28
C LEU A 46 3.23 1.98 13.53
N ASN A 47 1.94 1.68 13.40
CA ASN A 47 1.14 1.25 14.54
C ASN A 47 1.50 -0.13 15.02
N ASN A 48 1.93 -1.01 14.11
CA ASN A 48 2.30 -2.37 14.46
C ASN A 48 3.76 -2.48 14.87
N TYR A 49 4.50 -1.44 14.75
CA TYR A 49 5.92 -1.45 15.03
C TYR A 49 6.19 -0.98 16.45
#